data_f9e15cd4084bb72855b7dc0104c5bf76
#
_entry.id   f9e15cd4084bb72855b7dc0104c5bf76
#
_cell.length_a   1.000
_cell.length_b   1.000
_cell.length_c   1.000
_cell.angle_alpha   90.00
_cell.angle_beta   90.00
_cell.angle_gamma   90.00
#
_symmetry.space_group_name_H-M   'P 1'
#
loop_
_entity.id
_entity.type
_entity.pdbx_description
1 polymer ?
#
loop_
_entity_poly.entity_id
_entity_poly.type
_entity_poly.pdbx_seq_one_letter_code
_entity_poly.pdbx_strand_id
1 'polypeptide(L)'
;VLMRRMFTWRQIPKMLELKELLLTAIEEHPELSEEERGNLLGECDLILSFLCYNDISAMSRLHRSASRQMSRPAISIQSGGGWTFGSPSVLMMFYRAPGELEGELAEMDECMPHYYKVTNNHGQGAETIMRAEALFCQGHFTDAHIELERAYAQVRDNGQINMALCCDFLSRRLSLHTDVEQRYTFAERYAELLQYHDASWINIWCATSAYYHALRGEAEEIPEIFSQHRLSTVNMLAPGKPMMEMIENQVYLAQ
;
A
#
# COMPACT_ATOMS: atom_id res chain seq x y z
N VAL A 1 3.71 8.77 16.95
CA VAL A 1 4.37 7.45 17.01
C VAL A 1 3.50 6.41 17.72
N LEU A 2 3.03 6.65 18.98
CA LEU A 2 2.21 5.67 19.72
C LEU A 2 0.90 5.31 18.99
N MET A 3 0.15 6.28 18.47
CA MET A 3 -1.06 6.03 17.68
C MET A 3 -0.78 5.11 16.48
N ARG A 4 0.32 5.33 15.75
CA ARG A 4 0.75 4.47 14.65
C ARG A 4 0.99 3.03 15.12
N ARG A 5 1.65 2.83 16.26
CA ARG A 5 1.85 1.49 16.85
C ARG A 5 0.53 0.83 17.24
N MET A 6 -0.40 1.58 17.85
CA MET A 6 -1.72 1.04 18.19
C MET A 6 -2.49 0.61 16.94
N PHE A 7 -2.42 1.38 15.86
CA PHE A 7 -2.98 0.99 14.57
C PHE A 7 -2.38 -0.33 14.07
N THR A 8 -1.05 -0.44 14.03
CA THR A 8 -0.33 -1.65 13.58
C THR A 8 -0.68 -2.88 14.44
N TRP A 9 -0.88 -2.69 15.75
CA TRP A 9 -1.28 -3.75 16.67
C TRP A 9 -2.80 -3.98 16.73
N ARG A 10 -3.57 -3.36 15.83
CA ARG A 10 -5.05 -3.46 15.76
C ARG A 10 -5.76 -3.00 17.03
N GLN A 11 -5.13 -2.15 17.83
CA GLN A 11 -5.67 -1.59 19.07
C GLN A 11 -6.39 -0.26 18.78
N ILE A 12 -7.37 -0.29 17.87
CA ILE A 12 -8.07 0.93 17.41
C ILE A 12 -8.71 1.73 18.57
N PRO A 13 -9.38 1.10 19.57
CA PRO A 13 -9.89 1.86 20.70
C PRO A 13 -8.81 2.65 21.45
N LYS A 14 -7.65 2.04 21.68
CA LYS A 14 -6.51 2.73 22.33
C LYS A 14 -5.90 3.83 21.46
N MET A 15 -5.91 3.63 20.14
CA MET A 15 -5.48 4.67 19.20
C MET A 15 -6.38 5.91 19.30
N LEU A 16 -7.71 5.72 19.37
CA LEU A 16 -8.67 6.82 19.51
C LEU A 16 -8.57 7.49 20.89
N GLU A 17 -8.35 6.72 21.96
CA GLU A 17 -8.06 7.27 23.29
C GLU A 17 -6.80 8.15 23.27
N LEU A 18 -5.71 7.69 22.65
CA LEU A 18 -4.49 8.49 22.50
C LEU A 18 -4.71 9.76 21.67
N LYS A 19 -5.61 9.75 20.71
CA LYS A 19 -6.02 10.95 19.97
C LYS A 19 -6.65 11.99 20.92
N GLU A 20 -7.63 11.57 21.73
CA GLU A 20 -8.29 12.50 22.68
C GLU A 20 -7.30 13.05 23.71
N LEU A 21 -6.42 12.20 24.23
CA LEU A 21 -5.35 12.65 25.14
C LEU A 21 -4.41 13.67 24.46
N LEU A 22 -4.07 13.48 23.19
CA LEU A 22 -3.25 14.43 22.44
C LEU A 22 -3.97 15.77 22.28
N LEU A 23 -5.25 15.77 21.91
CA LEU A 23 -6.03 17.00 21.74
C LEU A 23 -6.13 17.77 23.05
N THR A 24 -6.44 17.08 24.16
CA THR A 24 -6.46 17.70 25.52
C THR A 24 -5.09 18.28 25.88
N ALA A 25 -4.00 17.54 25.66
CA ALA A 25 -2.66 18.04 25.94
C ALA A 25 -2.31 19.29 25.12
N ILE A 26 -2.73 19.37 23.86
CA ILE A 26 -2.52 20.56 23.02
C ILE A 26 -3.28 21.77 23.59
N GLU A 27 -4.49 21.57 24.13
CA GLU A 27 -5.30 22.64 24.74
C GLU A 27 -4.70 23.11 26.08
N GLU A 28 -4.18 22.18 26.89
CA GLU A 28 -3.56 22.45 28.19
C GLU A 28 -2.18 23.12 28.08
N HIS A 29 -1.55 23.11 26.89
CA HIS A 29 -0.23 23.68 26.63
C HIS A 29 -0.30 24.88 25.66
N PRO A 30 -0.83 26.06 26.13
CA PRO A 30 -0.97 27.25 25.29
C PRO A 30 0.39 27.86 24.87
N GLU A 31 1.49 27.47 25.52
CA GLU A 31 2.87 27.87 25.18
C GLU A 31 3.38 27.20 23.90
N LEU A 32 2.73 26.14 23.40
CA LEU A 32 3.07 25.56 22.10
C LEU A 32 2.93 26.60 20.99
N SER A 33 3.97 26.72 20.17
CA SER A 33 3.92 27.55 18.98
C SER A 33 2.83 27.03 18.00
N GLU A 34 2.36 27.91 17.10
CA GLU A 34 1.42 27.51 16.04
C GLU A 34 1.99 26.39 15.17
N GLU A 35 3.30 26.42 14.91
CA GLU A 35 4.01 25.41 14.15
C GLU A 35 4.01 24.06 14.86
N GLU A 36 4.34 23.99 16.14
CA GLU A 36 4.34 22.76 16.93
C GLU A 36 2.93 22.17 17.02
N ARG A 37 1.94 23.01 17.31
CA ARG A 37 0.52 22.64 17.33
C ARG A 37 0.07 22.07 15.99
N GLY A 38 0.41 22.75 14.89
CA GLY A 38 0.08 22.31 13.52
C GLY A 38 0.74 20.97 13.18
N ASN A 39 2.00 20.78 13.55
CA ASN A 39 2.70 19.50 13.35
C ASN A 39 2.05 18.35 14.13
N LEU A 40 1.63 18.56 15.38
CA LEU A 40 0.97 17.54 16.19
C LEU A 40 -0.41 17.17 15.64
N LEU A 41 -1.21 18.16 15.27
CA LEU A 41 -2.55 17.94 14.68
C LEU A 41 -2.45 17.25 13.31
N GLY A 42 -1.51 17.68 12.47
CA GLY A 42 -1.29 17.07 11.17
C GLY A 42 -0.80 15.61 11.26
N GLU A 43 0.08 15.29 12.21
CA GLU A 43 0.47 13.90 12.52
C GLU A 43 -0.76 13.06 12.96
N CYS A 44 -1.67 13.65 13.73
CA CYS A 44 -2.90 13.00 14.15
C CYS A 44 -3.78 12.69 12.93
N ASP A 45 -4.06 13.68 12.08
CA ASP A 45 -4.85 13.52 10.85
C ASP A 45 -4.25 12.45 9.94
N LEU A 46 -2.93 12.46 9.78
CA LEU A 46 -2.21 11.50 8.96
C LEU A 46 -2.39 10.06 9.45
N ILE A 47 -2.33 9.83 10.77
CA ILE A 47 -2.55 8.49 11.33
C ILE A 47 -4.03 8.08 11.25
N LEU A 48 -4.96 9.02 11.44
CA LEU A 48 -6.40 8.77 11.29
C LEU A 48 -6.78 8.41 9.85
N SER A 49 -6.05 8.92 8.85
CA SER A 49 -6.31 8.59 7.44
C SER A 49 -6.18 7.09 7.16
N PHE A 50 -5.38 6.36 7.94
CA PHE A 50 -5.26 4.90 7.81
C PHE A 50 -6.52 4.13 8.19
N LEU A 51 -7.43 4.72 8.97
CA LEU A 51 -8.74 4.14 9.25
C LEU A 51 -9.72 4.28 8.08
N CYS A 52 -9.39 5.18 7.14
CA CYS A 52 -10.19 5.47 5.94
C CYS A 52 -9.64 4.80 4.68
N TYR A 53 -8.87 3.71 4.82
CA TYR A 53 -8.12 3.09 3.71
C TYR A 53 -8.98 2.70 2.50
N ASN A 54 -10.25 2.39 2.72
CA ASN A 54 -11.21 2.05 1.66
C ASN A 54 -12.18 3.20 1.35
N ASP A 55 -11.87 4.41 1.77
CA ASP A 55 -12.60 5.64 1.47
C ASP A 55 -11.59 6.73 1.08
N ILE A 56 -11.24 6.74 -0.20
CA ILE A 56 -10.21 7.63 -0.71
C ILE A 56 -10.57 9.11 -0.51
N SER A 57 -11.86 9.46 -0.58
CA SER A 57 -12.33 10.82 -0.33
C SER A 57 -12.19 11.23 1.13
N ALA A 58 -12.48 10.33 2.08
CA ALA A 58 -12.24 10.57 3.51
C ALA A 58 -10.75 10.66 3.82
N MET A 59 -9.95 9.76 3.25
CA MET A 59 -8.49 9.76 3.37
C MET A 59 -7.89 11.06 2.83
N SER A 60 -8.33 11.51 1.65
CA SER A 60 -7.89 12.73 0.99
C SER A 60 -8.14 13.98 1.85
N ARG A 61 -9.31 14.09 2.48
CA ARG A 61 -9.59 15.21 3.40
C ARG A 61 -8.56 15.29 4.53
N LEU A 62 -8.19 14.17 5.10
CA LEU A 62 -7.19 14.09 6.18
C LEU A 62 -5.77 14.39 5.68
N HIS A 63 -5.38 13.90 4.50
CA HIS A 63 -4.09 14.22 3.88
C HIS A 63 -3.96 15.71 3.55
N ARG A 64 -5.02 16.33 2.99
CA ARG A 64 -5.06 17.77 2.72
C ARG A 64 -4.99 18.58 4.02
N SER A 65 -5.66 18.11 5.08
CA SER A 65 -5.60 18.74 6.40
C SER A 65 -4.19 18.67 6.98
N ALA A 66 -3.57 17.50 7.00
CA ALA A 66 -2.19 17.31 7.45
C ALA A 66 -1.22 18.18 6.64
N SER A 67 -1.34 18.19 5.31
CA SER A 67 -0.47 18.96 4.40
C SER A 67 -0.55 20.47 4.62
N ARG A 68 -1.69 21.00 5.08
CA ARG A 68 -1.84 22.42 5.42
C ARG A 68 -1.26 22.76 6.79
N GLN A 69 -1.33 21.84 7.74
CA GLN A 69 -0.94 22.08 9.12
C GLN A 69 0.56 21.82 9.38
N MET A 70 1.14 20.85 8.69
CA MET A 70 2.52 20.43 8.95
C MET A 70 3.54 21.27 8.19
N SER A 71 4.55 21.74 8.92
CA SER A 71 5.73 22.44 8.38
C SER A 71 6.91 21.51 8.10
N ARG A 72 6.86 20.26 8.61
CA ARG A 72 7.89 19.24 8.45
C ARG A 72 7.29 17.89 8.09
N PRO A 73 8.09 16.95 7.54
CA PRO A 73 7.66 15.57 7.37
C PRO A 73 7.27 14.90 8.70
N ALA A 74 6.35 13.95 8.61
CA ALA A 74 5.87 13.17 9.74
C ALA A 74 6.99 12.32 10.36
N ILE A 75 7.06 12.31 11.67
CA ILE A 75 7.97 11.42 12.42
C ILE A 75 7.38 10.03 12.65
N SER A 76 6.08 9.87 12.44
CA SER A 76 5.36 8.61 12.60
C SER A 76 5.42 7.69 11.37
N ILE A 77 5.86 8.21 10.22
CA ILE A 77 5.95 7.49 8.96
C ILE A 77 7.42 7.39 8.52
N GLN A 78 7.84 6.18 8.19
CA GLN A 78 9.15 5.93 7.57
C GLN A 78 8.97 5.88 6.05
N SER A 79 9.72 6.67 5.31
CA SER A 79 9.57 6.79 3.84
C SER A 79 9.75 5.47 3.08
N GLY A 80 10.62 4.57 3.55
CA GLY A 80 10.82 3.22 3.00
C GLY A 80 9.90 2.15 3.59
N GLY A 81 8.92 2.50 4.42
CA GLY A 81 8.01 1.54 5.07
C GLY A 81 6.94 0.98 4.13
N GLY A 82 6.14 0.03 4.65
CA GLY A 82 5.01 -0.55 3.91
C GLY A 82 3.86 0.44 3.76
N TRP A 83 3.44 0.68 2.52
CA TRP A 83 2.31 1.56 2.19
C TRP A 83 1.01 0.78 2.00
N THR A 84 1.07 -0.40 1.35
CA THR A 84 -0.12 -1.18 0.96
C THR A 84 -0.65 -2.11 2.06
N PHE A 85 -0.17 -1.99 3.28
CA PHE A 85 -0.59 -2.85 4.40
C PHE A 85 -0.42 -4.37 4.14
N GLY A 86 0.53 -4.74 3.26
CA GLY A 86 0.80 -6.11 2.87
C GLY A 86 0.04 -6.59 1.62
N SER A 87 -0.75 -5.74 0.98
CA SER A 87 -1.36 -6.07 -0.31
C SER A 87 -0.35 -5.96 -1.45
N PRO A 88 -0.36 -6.86 -2.43
CA PRO A 88 0.37 -6.69 -3.69
C PRO A 88 -0.34 -5.77 -4.69
N SER A 89 -1.56 -5.30 -4.40
CA SER A 89 -2.38 -4.46 -5.27
C SER A 89 -2.78 -3.17 -4.60
N VAL A 90 -2.60 -2.04 -5.28
CA VAL A 90 -3.06 -0.72 -4.85
C VAL A 90 -4.56 -0.59 -5.14
N LEU A 91 -5.01 -0.98 -6.32
CA LEU A 91 -6.41 -0.88 -6.74
C LEU A 91 -7.36 -1.58 -5.76
N MET A 92 -7.02 -2.81 -5.35
CA MET A 92 -7.87 -3.60 -4.44
C MET A 92 -8.03 -2.99 -3.04
N MET A 93 -7.18 -2.04 -2.67
CA MET A 93 -7.33 -1.32 -1.39
C MET A 93 -8.43 -0.27 -1.44
N PHE A 94 -8.69 0.35 -2.60
CA PHE A 94 -9.53 1.52 -2.73
C PHE A 94 -10.81 1.27 -3.50
N TYR A 95 -10.78 0.42 -4.54
CA TYR A 95 -11.96 0.16 -5.36
C TYR A 95 -13.07 -0.56 -4.56
N ARG A 96 -14.24 0.09 -4.43
CA ARG A 96 -15.33 -0.36 -3.56
C ARG A 96 -16.59 -0.77 -4.30
N ALA A 97 -16.96 -0.02 -5.33
CA ALA A 97 -18.22 -0.22 -6.02
C ALA A 97 -18.10 0.00 -7.54
N PRO A 98 -18.86 -0.77 -8.35
CA PRO A 98 -18.92 -0.53 -9.78
C PRO A 98 -19.35 0.90 -10.11
N GLY A 99 -18.64 1.53 -11.06
CA GLY A 99 -18.91 2.90 -11.50
C GLY A 99 -18.17 4.01 -10.75
N GLU A 100 -17.49 3.70 -9.63
CA GLU A 100 -16.73 4.69 -8.84
C GLU A 100 -15.27 4.84 -9.29
N LEU A 101 -14.75 3.93 -10.11
CA LEU A 101 -13.32 3.82 -10.44
C LEU A 101 -12.71 5.13 -10.96
N GLU A 102 -13.34 5.80 -11.89
CA GLU A 102 -12.82 7.05 -12.48
C GLU A 102 -12.74 8.17 -11.43
N GLY A 103 -13.72 8.26 -10.56
CA GLY A 103 -13.73 9.21 -9.45
C GLY A 103 -12.63 8.90 -8.43
N GLU A 104 -12.41 7.62 -8.14
CA GLU A 104 -11.36 7.18 -7.22
C GLU A 104 -9.95 7.42 -7.79
N LEU A 105 -9.75 7.18 -9.09
CA LEU A 105 -8.47 7.49 -9.77
C LEU A 105 -8.18 8.99 -9.75
N ALA A 106 -9.19 9.82 -10.05
CA ALA A 106 -9.03 11.27 -10.01
C ALA A 106 -8.72 11.77 -8.59
N GLU A 107 -9.42 11.27 -7.58
CA GLU A 107 -9.17 11.63 -6.18
C GLU A 107 -7.79 11.15 -5.71
N MET A 108 -7.32 9.99 -6.18
CA MET A 108 -5.98 9.49 -5.87
C MET A 108 -4.90 10.43 -6.42
N ASP A 109 -5.03 10.87 -7.67
CA ASP A 109 -4.11 11.83 -8.29
C ASP A 109 -4.04 13.16 -7.50
N GLU A 110 -5.17 13.65 -7.01
CA GLU A 110 -5.24 14.88 -6.23
C GLU A 110 -4.76 14.71 -4.78
N CYS A 111 -4.98 13.54 -4.20
CA CYS A 111 -4.67 13.25 -2.80
C CYS A 111 -3.17 13.01 -2.57
N MET A 112 -2.52 12.22 -3.42
CA MET A 112 -1.17 11.74 -3.17
C MET A 112 -0.11 12.83 -3.06
N PRO A 113 -0.12 13.94 -3.82
CA PRO A 113 0.83 15.03 -3.61
C PRO A 113 0.79 15.63 -2.20
N HIS A 114 -0.39 15.70 -1.57
CA HIS A 114 -0.53 16.18 -0.19
C HIS A 114 0.08 15.19 0.80
N TYR A 115 -0.12 13.89 0.57
CA TYR A 115 0.48 12.83 1.37
C TYR A 115 2.01 12.81 1.23
N TYR A 116 2.54 12.83 0.02
CA TYR A 116 3.97 12.81 -0.26
C TYR A 116 4.72 13.96 0.41
N LYS A 117 4.14 15.17 0.37
CA LYS A 117 4.69 16.35 1.02
C LYS A 117 5.00 16.13 2.50
N VAL A 118 4.09 15.47 3.23
CA VAL A 118 4.20 15.30 4.69
C VAL A 118 4.79 13.95 5.11
N THR A 119 5.09 13.05 4.18
CA THR A 119 5.62 11.71 4.50
C THR A 119 6.97 11.42 3.86
N ASN A 120 7.62 12.46 3.32
CA ASN A 120 8.89 12.30 2.63
C ASN A 120 8.82 11.26 1.50
N ASN A 121 7.81 11.39 0.64
CA ASN A 121 7.51 10.54 -0.53
C ASN A 121 7.20 9.07 -0.22
N HIS A 122 6.77 8.73 1.00
CA HIS A 122 6.32 7.37 1.32
C HIS A 122 5.21 6.91 0.37
N GLY A 123 5.38 5.75 -0.25
CA GLY A 123 4.42 5.18 -1.19
C GLY A 123 4.35 5.87 -2.56
N GLN A 124 5.35 6.68 -2.91
CA GLN A 124 5.37 7.39 -4.21
C GLN A 124 5.26 6.41 -5.37
N GLY A 125 4.38 6.72 -6.32
CA GLY A 125 4.02 5.88 -7.46
C GLY A 125 2.70 5.12 -7.27
N ALA A 126 2.07 5.18 -6.09
CA ALA A 126 0.83 4.47 -5.82
C ALA A 126 -0.29 4.84 -6.80
N GLU A 127 -0.47 6.14 -7.13
CA GLU A 127 -1.45 6.63 -8.09
C GLU A 127 -1.20 6.08 -9.51
N THR A 128 0.06 6.02 -9.92
CA THR A 128 0.44 5.49 -11.24
C THR A 128 0.21 3.97 -11.30
N ILE A 129 0.54 3.24 -10.23
CA ILE A 129 0.27 1.80 -10.13
C ILE A 129 -1.24 1.53 -10.16
N MET A 130 -2.04 2.28 -9.40
CA MET A 130 -3.50 2.11 -9.37
C MET A 130 -4.11 2.33 -10.76
N ARG A 131 -3.64 3.33 -11.51
CA ARG A 131 -4.06 3.58 -12.89
C ARG A 131 -3.68 2.43 -13.82
N ALA A 132 -2.44 1.94 -13.73
CA ALA A 132 -1.97 0.80 -14.51
C ALA A 132 -2.79 -0.48 -14.21
N GLU A 133 -3.13 -0.74 -12.95
CA GLU A 133 -4.01 -1.85 -12.56
C GLU A 133 -5.43 -1.69 -13.09
N ALA A 134 -5.97 -0.47 -13.09
CA ALA A 134 -7.30 -0.17 -13.66
C ALA A 134 -7.34 -0.45 -15.17
N LEU A 135 -6.35 0.04 -15.91
CA LEU A 135 -6.21 -0.24 -17.34
C LEU A 135 -6.06 -1.74 -17.63
N PHE A 136 -5.29 -2.45 -16.81
CA PHE A 136 -5.19 -3.92 -16.91
C PHE A 136 -6.56 -4.58 -16.72
N CYS A 137 -7.32 -4.21 -15.71
CA CYS A 137 -8.66 -4.77 -15.45
C CYS A 137 -9.67 -4.46 -16.56
N GLN A 138 -9.48 -3.35 -17.29
CA GLN A 138 -10.28 -2.96 -18.46
C GLN A 138 -9.83 -3.67 -19.75
N GLY A 139 -8.72 -4.44 -19.73
CA GLY A 139 -8.17 -5.12 -20.91
C GLY A 139 -7.29 -4.23 -21.80
N HIS A 140 -6.96 -3.01 -21.36
CA HIS A 140 -6.07 -2.09 -22.06
C HIS A 140 -4.59 -2.39 -21.73
N PHE A 141 -4.13 -3.59 -22.10
CA PHE A 141 -2.83 -4.13 -21.67
C PHE A 141 -1.64 -3.30 -22.12
N THR A 142 -1.68 -2.70 -23.33
CA THR A 142 -0.60 -1.82 -23.82
C THR A 142 -0.49 -0.57 -22.97
N ASP A 143 -1.61 0.08 -22.66
CA ASP A 143 -1.62 1.30 -21.84
C ASP A 143 -1.25 0.98 -20.39
N ALA A 144 -1.72 -0.16 -19.86
CA ALA A 144 -1.33 -0.67 -18.55
C ALA A 144 0.18 -0.88 -18.46
N HIS A 145 0.81 -1.42 -19.51
CA HIS A 145 2.27 -1.60 -19.55
C HIS A 145 3.01 -0.26 -19.57
N ILE A 146 2.53 0.73 -20.34
CA ILE A 146 3.14 2.07 -20.39
C ILE A 146 3.09 2.72 -19.00
N GLU A 147 1.94 2.69 -18.33
CA GLU A 147 1.81 3.24 -16.96
C GLU A 147 2.66 2.45 -15.95
N LEU A 148 2.76 1.13 -16.08
CA LEU A 148 3.63 0.31 -15.25
C LEU A 148 5.11 0.69 -15.38
N GLU A 149 5.59 0.97 -16.60
CA GLU A 149 6.97 1.43 -16.84
C GLU A 149 7.24 2.77 -16.17
N ARG A 150 6.27 3.70 -16.19
CA ARG A 150 6.32 4.97 -15.45
C ARG A 150 6.40 4.74 -13.94
N ALA A 151 5.56 3.83 -13.43
CA ALA A 151 5.57 3.48 -12.02
C ALA A 151 6.92 2.90 -11.58
N TYR A 152 7.50 1.97 -12.34
CA TYR A 152 8.83 1.41 -12.05
C TYR A 152 9.93 2.49 -12.00
N ALA A 153 9.90 3.49 -12.89
CA ALA A 153 10.84 4.59 -12.84
C ALA A 153 10.69 5.40 -11.53
N GLN A 154 9.47 5.76 -11.16
CA GLN A 154 9.18 6.51 -9.94
C GLN A 154 9.61 5.76 -8.67
N VAL A 155 9.28 4.47 -8.55
CA VAL A 155 9.56 3.68 -7.34
C VAL A 155 11.05 3.40 -7.18
N ARG A 156 11.80 3.20 -8.29
CA ARG A 156 13.25 3.00 -8.28
C ARG A 156 13.98 4.24 -7.78
N ASP A 157 13.63 5.39 -8.32
CA ASP A 157 14.30 6.65 -8.02
C ASP A 157 14.12 7.07 -6.54
N ASN A 158 13.09 6.57 -5.88
CA ASN A 158 12.74 6.88 -4.49
C ASN A 158 12.95 5.71 -3.51
N GLY A 159 13.48 4.57 -3.95
CA GLY A 159 13.75 3.41 -3.09
C GLY A 159 12.48 2.81 -2.45
N GLN A 160 11.34 2.88 -3.13
CA GLN A 160 10.04 2.42 -2.62
C GLN A 160 9.84 0.92 -2.88
N ILE A 161 10.50 0.06 -2.09
CA ILE A 161 10.45 -1.40 -2.30
C ILE A 161 9.05 -1.97 -2.27
N ASN A 162 8.16 -1.48 -1.38
CA ASN A 162 6.77 -1.92 -1.33
C ASN A 162 6.05 -1.64 -2.66
N MET A 163 6.25 -0.44 -3.23
CA MET A 163 5.65 -0.08 -4.52
C MET A 163 6.28 -0.89 -5.66
N ALA A 164 7.59 -1.18 -5.60
CA ALA A 164 8.24 -2.06 -6.59
C ALA A 164 7.61 -3.47 -6.60
N LEU A 165 7.27 -4.02 -5.44
CA LEU A 165 6.58 -5.30 -5.34
C LEU A 165 5.15 -5.26 -5.93
N CYS A 166 4.45 -4.14 -5.82
CA CYS A 166 3.16 -3.96 -6.49
C CYS A 166 3.34 -3.88 -8.02
N CYS A 167 4.38 -3.21 -8.49
CA CYS A 167 4.75 -3.21 -9.91
C CYS A 167 5.06 -4.63 -10.41
N ASP A 168 5.83 -5.41 -9.65
CA ASP A 168 6.16 -6.80 -10.00
C ASP A 168 4.88 -7.66 -10.08
N PHE A 169 3.93 -7.49 -9.16
CA PHE A 169 2.65 -8.20 -9.20
C PHE A 169 1.87 -7.89 -10.47
N LEU A 170 1.74 -6.62 -10.84
CA LEU A 170 1.07 -6.22 -12.08
C LEU A 170 1.83 -6.71 -13.32
N SER A 171 3.17 -6.63 -13.32
CA SER A 171 4.01 -7.14 -14.40
C SER A 171 3.78 -8.62 -14.66
N ARG A 172 3.71 -9.44 -13.58
CA ARG A 172 3.40 -10.87 -13.70
C ARG A 172 2.00 -11.12 -14.24
N ARG A 173 1.01 -10.34 -13.82
CA ARG A 173 -0.36 -10.43 -14.36
C ARG A 173 -0.38 -10.09 -15.86
N LEU A 174 0.30 -9.03 -16.28
CA LEU A 174 0.41 -8.64 -17.69
C LEU A 174 1.06 -9.75 -18.53
N SER A 175 2.11 -10.40 -18.06
CA SER A 175 2.78 -11.47 -18.80
C SER A 175 1.95 -12.75 -19.00
N LEU A 176 0.83 -12.89 -18.30
CA LEU A 176 -0.15 -13.95 -18.58
C LEU A 176 -1.02 -13.68 -19.82
N HIS A 177 -1.03 -12.44 -20.31
CA HIS A 177 -1.86 -11.98 -21.42
C HIS A 177 -1.07 -11.39 -22.59
N THR A 178 0.22 -11.09 -22.37
CA THR A 178 1.09 -10.40 -23.33
C THR A 178 2.51 -10.95 -23.27
N ASP A 179 3.33 -10.63 -24.26
CA ASP A 179 4.77 -11.00 -24.31
C ASP A 179 5.64 -10.00 -23.54
N VAL A 180 5.14 -9.41 -22.45
CA VAL A 180 5.92 -8.46 -21.63
C VAL A 180 7.06 -9.18 -20.95
N GLU A 181 8.28 -8.73 -21.20
CA GLU A 181 9.48 -9.23 -20.55
C GLU A 181 9.50 -8.82 -19.07
N GLN A 182 9.86 -9.76 -18.22
CA GLN A 182 9.94 -9.52 -16.78
C GLN A 182 11.27 -8.88 -16.41
N ARG A 183 11.24 -7.79 -15.66
CA ARG A 183 12.45 -7.08 -15.19
C ARG A 183 13.30 -7.92 -14.24
N TYR A 184 12.65 -8.80 -13.47
CA TYR A 184 13.29 -9.66 -12.47
C TYR A 184 12.69 -11.06 -12.51
N THR A 185 13.51 -12.06 -12.34
CA THR A 185 13.05 -13.40 -12.00
C THR A 185 12.55 -13.43 -10.55
N PHE A 186 11.75 -14.44 -10.19
CA PHE A 186 11.33 -14.63 -8.80
C PHE A 186 12.54 -14.80 -7.87
N ALA A 187 13.58 -15.51 -8.31
CA ALA A 187 14.78 -15.75 -7.50
C ALA A 187 15.59 -14.45 -7.26
N GLU A 188 15.78 -13.61 -8.28
CA GLU A 188 16.48 -12.34 -8.14
C GLU A 188 15.76 -11.41 -7.17
N ARG A 189 14.45 -11.26 -7.31
CA ARG A 189 13.67 -10.42 -6.38
C ARG A 189 13.69 -10.97 -4.97
N TYR A 190 13.59 -12.29 -4.78
CA TYR A 190 13.69 -12.90 -3.46
C TYR A 190 15.04 -12.65 -2.80
N ALA A 191 16.14 -12.82 -3.54
CA ALA A 191 17.49 -12.56 -3.04
C ALA A 191 17.70 -11.09 -2.63
N GLU A 192 17.10 -10.14 -3.36
CA GLU A 192 17.08 -8.72 -2.96
C GLU A 192 16.30 -8.52 -1.66
N LEU A 193 15.11 -9.11 -1.53
CA LEU A 193 14.26 -8.94 -0.35
C LEU A 193 14.88 -9.45 0.95
N LEU A 194 15.70 -10.49 0.88
CA LEU A 194 16.41 -11.02 2.06
C LEU A 194 17.33 -9.99 2.71
N GLN A 195 17.80 -8.97 1.97
CA GLN A 195 18.67 -7.93 2.49
C GLN A 195 17.94 -6.93 3.40
N TYR A 196 16.61 -6.82 3.28
CA TYR A 196 15.81 -5.87 4.06
C TYR A 196 15.37 -6.41 5.43
N HIS A 197 15.47 -7.73 5.66
CA HIS A 197 15.03 -8.39 6.90
C HIS A 197 13.57 -8.07 7.31
N ASP A 198 12.70 -7.82 6.32
CA ASP A 198 11.28 -7.51 6.53
C ASP A 198 10.39 -8.63 5.99
N ALA A 199 9.77 -9.38 6.90
CA ALA A 199 8.90 -10.49 6.54
C ALA A 199 7.67 -10.04 5.73
N SER A 200 7.24 -8.79 5.83
CA SER A 200 6.10 -8.28 5.07
C SER A 200 6.38 -8.22 3.57
N TRP A 201 7.61 -7.89 3.18
CA TRP A 201 8.03 -7.92 1.78
C TRP A 201 8.03 -9.35 1.21
N ILE A 202 8.51 -10.30 1.98
CA ILE A 202 8.50 -11.72 1.61
C ILE A 202 7.06 -12.20 1.40
N ASN A 203 6.12 -11.80 2.26
CA ASN A 203 4.72 -12.18 2.11
C ASN A 203 4.09 -11.63 0.82
N ILE A 204 4.41 -10.39 0.43
CA ILE A 204 3.94 -9.81 -0.85
C ILE A 204 4.55 -10.56 -2.03
N TRP A 205 5.84 -10.90 -1.95
CA TRP A 205 6.51 -11.71 -2.97
C TRP A 205 5.87 -13.11 -3.07
N CYS A 206 5.60 -13.78 -1.94
CA CYS A 206 4.91 -15.07 -1.91
C CYS A 206 3.52 -14.99 -2.57
N ALA A 207 2.78 -13.90 -2.32
CA ALA A 207 1.47 -13.68 -2.94
C ALA A 207 1.59 -13.55 -4.47
N THR A 208 2.58 -12.80 -4.94
CA THR A 208 2.84 -12.63 -6.38
C THR A 208 3.20 -13.96 -7.04
N SER A 209 4.10 -14.73 -6.41
CA SER A 209 4.51 -16.06 -6.89
C SER A 209 3.33 -17.03 -6.89
N ALA A 210 2.58 -17.10 -5.78
CA ALA A 210 1.43 -18.00 -5.66
C ALA A 210 0.36 -17.72 -6.73
N TYR A 211 0.00 -16.46 -6.92
CA TYR A 211 -0.97 -16.06 -7.93
C TYR A 211 -0.52 -16.47 -9.34
N TYR A 212 0.72 -16.15 -9.69
CA TYR A 212 1.27 -16.41 -11.02
C TYR A 212 1.34 -17.91 -11.33
N HIS A 213 1.91 -18.70 -10.44
CA HIS A 213 2.08 -20.15 -10.64
C HIS A 213 0.75 -20.90 -10.55
N ALA A 214 -0.20 -20.47 -9.70
CA ALA A 214 -1.53 -21.05 -9.67
C ALA A 214 -2.27 -20.89 -11.01
N LEU A 215 -2.19 -19.72 -11.64
CA LEU A 215 -2.82 -19.49 -12.94
C LEU A 215 -2.15 -20.23 -14.10
N ARG A 216 -0.89 -20.65 -13.93
CA ARG A 216 -0.16 -21.48 -14.90
C ARG A 216 -0.28 -22.97 -14.67
N GLY A 217 -0.89 -23.39 -13.55
CA GLY A 217 -0.98 -24.80 -13.16
C GLY A 217 0.36 -25.39 -12.67
N GLU A 218 1.27 -24.55 -12.20
CA GLU A 218 2.62 -24.91 -11.72
C GLU A 218 2.59 -25.07 -10.18
N ALA A 219 1.87 -26.08 -9.69
CA ALA A 219 1.56 -26.23 -8.26
C ALA A 219 2.81 -26.39 -7.37
N GLU A 220 3.87 -27.00 -7.88
CA GLU A 220 5.15 -27.22 -7.20
C GLU A 220 5.94 -25.91 -6.97
N GLU A 221 5.65 -24.87 -7.74
CA GLU A 221 6.30 -23.55 -7.61
C GLU A 221 5.55 -22.61 -6.64
N ILE A 222 4.40 -23.04 -6.11
CA ILE A 222 3.61 -22.24 -5.18
C ILE A 222 4.28 -22.23 -3.80
N PRO A 223 4.58 -21.03 -3.22
CA PRO A 223 5.20 -20.93 -1.90
C PRO A 223 4.40 -21.63 -0.80
N GLU A 224 5.09 -22.27 0.14
CA GLU A 224 4.49 -23.10 1.21
C GLU A 224 3.36 -22.40 1.98
N ILE A 225 3.49 -21.10 2.22
CA ILE A 225 2.48 -20.32 2.94
C ILE A 225 1.09 -20.37 2.27
N PHE A 226 1.06 -20.49 0.94
CA PHE A 226 -0.16 -20.63 0.15
C PHE A 226 -0.48 -22.09 -0.14
N SER A 227 0.50 -22.91 -0.56
CA SER A 227 0.26 -24.33 -0.89
C SER A 227 -0.17 -25.18 0.32
N GLN A 228 0.19 -24.75 1.53
CA GLN A 228 -0.24 -25.37 2.80
C GLN A 228 -1.37 -24.60 3.51
N HIS A 229 -1.99 -23.62 2.85
CA HIS A 229 -3.11 -22.81 3.37
C HIS A 229 -2.82 -22.19 4.75
N ARG A 230 -1.61 -21.64 4.90
CA ARG A 230 -1.13 -21.08 6.17
C ARG A 230 -1.29 -19.55 6.25
N LEU A 231 -2.05 -18.94 5.33
CA LEU A 231 -2.27 -17.49 5.29
C LEU A 231 -2.82 -16.93 6.61
N SER A 232 -3.65 -17.70 7.32
CA SER A 232 -4.17 -17.33 8.65
C SER A 232 -3.09 -17.10 9.71
N THR A 233 -1.88 -17.64 9.52
CA THR A 233 -0.75 -17.42 10.43
C THR A 233 -0.01 -16.10 10.18
N VAL A 234 -0.29 -15.44 9.06
CA VAL A 234 0.32 -14.15 8.71
C VAL A 234 -0.36 -13.02 9.46
N ASN A 235 0.44 -12.21 10.15
CA ASN A 235 -0.08 -10.99 10.77
C ASN A 235 -0.27 -9.90 9.72
N MET A 236 -1.49 -9.83 9.17
CA MET A 236 -1.84 -8.91 8.10
C MET A 236 -2.85 -7.87 8.57
N LEU A 237 -2.69 -6.62 8.15
CA LEU A 237 -3.68 -5.58 8.39
C LEU A 237 -4.90 -5.76 7.49
N ALA A 238 -6.06 -5.30 7.96
CA ALA A 238 -7.34 -5.48 7.27
C ALA A 238 -7.33 -5.04 5.79
N PRO A 239 -6.66 -3.94 5.39
CA PRO A 239 -6.65 -3.52 3.98
C PRO A 239 -5.97 -4.50 3.01
N GLY A 240 -5.00 -5.26 3.50
CA GLY A 240 -4.29 -6.25 2.67
C GLY A 240 -5.01 -7.58 2.49
N LYS A 241 -5.96 -7.90 3.38
CA LYS A 241 -6.61 -9.23 3.42
C LYS A 241 -7.37 -9.60 2.13
N PRO A 242 -8.24 -8.76 1.56
CA PRO A 242 -9.09 -9.20 0.44
C PRO A 242 -8.28 -9.73 -0.74
N MET A 243 -7.18 -9.07 -1.08
CA MET A 243 -6.31 -9.50 -2.17
C MET A 243 -5.61 -10.83 -1.85
N MET A 244 -5.11 -10.97 -0.63
CA MET A 244 -4.41 -12.19 -0.21
C MET A 244 -5.35 -13.40 -0.13
N GLU A 245 -6.57 -13.20 0.37
CA GLU A 245 -7.60 -14.24 0.41
C GLU A 245 -8.07 -14.63 -1.01
N MET A 246 -8.16 -13.66 -1.94
CA MET A 246 -8.44 -13.94 -3.34
C MET A 246 -7.33 -14.81 -3.98
N ILE A 247 -6.06 -14.52 -3.68
CA ILE A 247 -4.93 -15.31 -4.15
C ILE A 247 -4.96 -16.72 -3.55
N GLU A 248 -5.25 -16.87 -2.26
CA GLU A 248 -5.39 -18.17 -1.61
C GLU A 248 -6.50 -19.01 -2.25
N ASN A 249 -7.66 -18.38 -2.55
CA ASN A 249 -8.73 -19.04 -3.28
C ASN A 249 -8.30 -19.49 -4.70
N GLN A 250 -7.49 -18.68 -5.39
CA GLN A 250 -6.95 -19.05 -6.70
C GLN A 250 -6.00 -20.27 -6.60
N VAL A 251 -5.22 -20.36 -5.52
CA VAL A 251 -4.37 -21.53 -5.24
C VAL A 251 -5.21 -22.78 -4.99
N TYR A 252 -6.30 -22.69 -4.21
CA TYR A 252 -7.23 -23.80 -4.00
C TYR A 252 -7.82 -24.33 -5.31
N LEU A 253 -8.09 -23.46 -6.28
CA LEU A 253 -8.63 -23.87 -7.58
C LEU A 253 -7.56 -24.53 -8.48
N ALA A 254 -6.28 -24.33 -8.21
CA ALA A 254 -5.16 -24.87 -8.98
C ALA A 254 -4.65 -26.22 -8.44
N GLN A 255 -5.01 -26.61 -7.22
CA GLN A 255 -4.67 -27.88 -6.55
C GLN A 255 -5.75 -28.94 -6.79
#